data_8e14e7023b02b1518828580a681be137
#
_entry.id   8e14e7023b02b1518828580a681be137
#
_cell.length_a   1.000
_cell.length_b   1.000
_cell.length_c   1.000
_cell.angle_alpha   90.00
_cell.angle_beta   90.00
_cell.angle_gamma   90.00
#
_symmetry.space_group_name_H-M   'P 1'
#
loop_
_entity.id
_entity.type
_entity.pdbx_description
1 polymer ?
#
loop_
_entity_poly.entity_id
_entity_poly.type
_entity_poly.pdbx_seq_one_letter_code
_entity_poly.pdbx_strand_id
1 'polypeptide(L)'
;RTCTSSTGMSYTLVDTHGLGVERIDATGVVAGGVHYELDCLIFATGFEVGTDYRRRTGFEVVGRDGITLTDNWKDGVRTFQGLTVRGFPNCFIESIAQAGFTVNFPYLLDVQARQVAWIVAHALERGLTEVEPTAAAEAAWVDEVVRRSEGTAARARNCTPGYYNREGQANAKTRQGSFFFGTPTEYAEILESWRSRGDFGGLLG
;
A
#
# COMPACT_ATOMS: atom_id res chain seq x y z
N ARG A 1 2.44 -22.22 -23.57
CA ARG A 1 1.22 -22.36 -24.44
C ARG A 1 1.27 -21.29 -25.51
N THR A 2 1.11 -21.68 -26.78
CA THR A 2 1.00 -20.72 -27.89
C THR A 2 -0.46 -20.38 -28.13
N CYS A 3 -0.78 -19.11 -28.22
CA CYS A 3 -2.10 -18.58 -28.54
C CYS A 3 -2.01 -17.73 -29.80
N THR A 4 -3.05 -17.76 -30.63
CA THR A 4 -3.12 -16.93 -31.84
C THR A 4 -4.22 -15.87 -31.64
N SER A 5 -3.88 -14.60 -31.85
CA SER A 5 -4.86 -13.50 -31.81
C SER A 5 -5.74 -13.48 -33.01
N SER A 6 -6.87 -12.76 -32.96
CA SER A 6 -7.77 -12.53 -34.11
C SER A 6 -7.10 -11.78 -35.27
N THR A 7 -5.94 -11.14 -35.03
CA THR A 7 -5.12 -10.42 -36.01
C THR A 7 -4.09 -11.33 -36.71
N GLY A 8 -4.08 -12.64 -36.40
CA GLY A 8 -3.13 -13.59 -36.96
C GLY A 8 -1.75 -13.60 -36.30
N MET A 9 -1.51 -12.72 -35.33
CA MET A 9 -0.28 -12.75 -34.53
C MET A 9 -0.32 -13.91 -33.55
N SER A 10 0.77 -14.68 -33.48
CA SER A 10 0.95 -15.72 -32.48
C SER A 10 1.81 -15.20 -31.33
N TYR A 11 1.46 -15.59 -30.11
CA TYR A 11 2.26 -15.35 -28.92
C TYR A 11 2.41 -16.63 -28.12
N THR A 12 3.56 -16.78 -27.48
CA THR A 12 3.86 -17.95 -26.65
C THR A 12 3.95 -17.50 -25.20
N LEU A 13 3.03 -18.02 -24.36
CA LEU A 13 3.11 -17.84 -22.93
C LEU A 13 4.06 -18.89 -22.35
N VAL A 14 5.13 -18.45 -21.71
CA VAL A 14 6.08 -19.31 -20.99
C VAL A 14 5.78 -19.18 -19.49
N ASP A 15 5.33 -20.29 -18.90
CA ASP A 15 5.16 -20.36 -17.45
C ASP A 15 6.51 -20.75 -16.82
N THR A 16 7.07 -19.87 -16.04
CA THR A 16 8.35 -20.10 -15.34
C THR A 16 8.16 -20.70 -13.95
N HIS A 17 6.93 -21.02 -13.55
CA HIS A 17 6.58 -21.48 -12.19
C HIS A 17 7.11 -20.58 -11.05
N GLY A 18 7.16 -19.28 -11.31
CA GLY A 18 7.65 -18.27 -10.36
C GLY A 18 9.18 -18.11 -10.31
N LEU A 19 9.93 -18.87 -11.11
CA LEU A 19 11.41 -18.79 -11.12
C LEU A 19 11.94 -17.64 -12.00
N GLY A 20 11.09 -17.11 -12.90
CA GLY A 20 11.47 -16.01 -13.78
C GLY A 20 12.38 -16.43 -14.94
N VAL A 21 13.10 -15.47 -15.50
CA VAL A 21 14.11 -15.65 -16.54
C VAL A 21 15.44 -16.03 -15.88
N GLU A 22 16.03 -17.13 -16.34
CA GLU A 22 17.30 -17.65 -15.77
C GLU A 22 18.50 -16.84 -16.25
N ARG A 23 18.48 -16.46 -17.53
CA ARG A 23 19.59 -15.74 -18.18
C ARG A 23 19.08 -14.95 -19.40
N ILE A 24 19.73 -13.83 -19.61
CA ILE A 24 19.60 -13.02 -20.82
C ILE A 24 20.96 -13.04 -21.51
N ASP A 25 20.98 -13.26 -22.80
CA ASP A 25 22.18 -13.20 -23.61
C ASP A 25 21.96 -12.37 -24.91
N ALA A 26 22.97 -12.31 -25.77
CA ALA A 26 22.93 -11.44 -26.98
C ALA A 26 21.86 -11.86 -27.98
N THR A 27 21.33 -13.07 -27.90
CA THR A 27 20.39 -13.62 -28.87
C THR A 27 18.99 -13.86 -28.28
N GLY A 28 18.82 -13.75 -26.97
CA GLY A 28 17.51 -13.99 -26.38
C GLY A 28 17.51 -14.20 -24.89
N VAL A 29 16.57 -15.01 -24.40
CA VAL A 29 16.39 -15.33 -22.99
C VAL A 29 16.32 -16.83 -22.77
N VAL A 30 16.78 -17.30 -21.60
CA VAL A 30 16.60 -18.67 -21.15
C VAL A 30 15.60 -18.71 -20.01
N ALA A 31 14.57 -19.52 -20.14
CA ALA A 31 13.57 -19.77 -19.11
C ALA A 31 13.14 -21.23 -19.13
N GLY A 32 13.15 -21.88 -17.95
CA GLY A 32 12.85 -23.32 -17.82
C GLY A 32 13.82 -24.21 -18.61
N GLY A 33 15.09 -23.81 -18.73
CA GLY A 33 16.10 -24.51 -19.50
C GLY A 33 15.98 -24.41 -21.02
N VAL A 34 14.98 -23.64 -21.53
CA VAL A 34 14.75 -23.42 -22.97
C VAL A 34 15.24 -22.04 -23.36
N HIS A 35 16.01 -21.95 -24.46
CA HIS A 35 16.42 -20.68 -25.06
C HIS A 35 15.35 -20.19 -26.05
N TYR A 36 14.91 -18.96 -25.88
CA TYR A 36 13.98 -18.25 -26.77
C TYR A 36 14.75 -17.14 -27.48
N GLU A 37 14.89 -17.27 -28.79
CA GLU A 37 15.52 -16.23 -29.63
C GLU A 37 14.59 -15.01 -29.72
N LEU A 38 15.14 -13.80 -29.58
CA LEU A 38 14.41 -12.54 -29.60
C LEU A 38 15.18 -11.47 -30.34
N ASP A 39 14.47 -10.68 -31.12
CA ASP A 39 14.98 -9.45 -31.74
C ASP A 39 14.87 -8.25 -30.79
N CYS A 40 13.94 -8.30 -29.83
CA CYS A 40 13.69 -7.23 -28.89
C CYS A 40 13.21 -7.81 -27.55
N LEU A 41 13.74 -7.31 -26.45
CA LEU A 41 13.32 -7.64 -25.09
C LEU A 41 12.71 -6.40 -24.42
N ILE A 42 11.44 -6.52 -24.00
CA ILE A 42 10.73 -5.47 -23.28
C ILE A 42 10.60 -5.87 -21.80
N PHE A 43 11.22 -5.06 -20.92
CA PHE A 43 11.06 -5.22 -19.47
C PHE A 43 9.74 -4.58 -19.02
N ALA A 44 8.74 -5.39 -18.74
CA ALA A 44 7.45 -4.98 -18.21
C ALA A 44 7.26 -5.49 -16.78
N THR A 45 8.27 -5.32 -15.93
CA THR A 45 8.38 -5.89 -14.58
C THR A 45 7.55 -5.16 -13.53
N GLY A 46 6.89 -4.05 -13.90
CA GLY A 46 6.04 -3.25 -13.02
C GLY A 46 6.84 -2.31 -12.11
N PHE A 47 6.14 -1.77 -11.11
CA PHE A 47 6.71 -0.86 -10.12
C PHE A 47 6.82 -1.54 -8.76
N GLU A 48 7.78 -1.11 -7.93
CA GLU A 48 7.85 -1.50 -6.52
C GLU A 48 6.74 -0.80 -5.72
N VAL A 49 5.63 -1.47 -5.48
CA VAL A 49 4.48 -0.91 -4.77
C VAL A 49 4.46 -1.31 -3.29
N GLY A 50 4.83 -2.54 -2.97
CA GLY A 50 4.76 -3.09 -1.61
C GLY A 50 6.05 -3.03 -0.80
N THR A 51 7.11 -2.40 -1.33
CA THR A 51 8.39 -2.29 -0.64
C THR A 51 8.38 -1.19 0.41
N ASP A 52 9.29 -1.30 1.38
CA ASP A 52 9.53 -0.30 2.41
C ASP A 52 9.67 1.12 1.80
N TYR A 53 9.04 2.12 2.46
CA TYR A 53 9.02 3.49 1.95
C TYR A 53 10.44 4.07 1.86
N ARG A 54 11.32 3.77 2.82
CA ARG A 54 12.70 4.25 2.84
C ARG A 54 13.48 3.79 1.61
N ARG A 55 13.27 2.52 1.20
CA ARG A 55 13.90 2.00 -0.02
C ARG A 55 13.42 2.76 -1.27
N ARG A 56 12.15 3.15 -1.32
CA ARG A 56 11.56 3.85 -2.46
C ARG A 56 11.89 5.33 -2.50
N THR A 57 11.92 5.99 -1.33
CA THR A 57 12.09 7.44 -1.22
C THR A 57 13.55 7.86 -1.00
N GLY A 58 14.38 6.98 -0.47
CA GLY A 58 15.78 7.25 -0.15
C GLY A 58 15.98 8.08 1.13
N PHE A 59 14.91 8.41 1.88
CA PHE A 59 15.00 9.15 3.13
C PHE A 59 14.26 8.43 4.27
N GLU A 60 14.58 8.80 5.51
CA GLU A 60 13.93 8.33 6.73
C GLU A 60 13.09 9.45 7.34
N VAL A 61 11.89 9.13 7.81
CA VAL A 61 11.07 10.04 8.59
C VAL A 61 11.35 9.82 10.07
N VAL A 62 11.70 10.89 10.77
CA VAL A 62 12.01 10.86 12.21
C VAL A 62 10.93 11.61 12.97
N GLY A 63 10.33 10.94 13.93
CA GLY A 63 9.30 11.47 14.80
C GLY A 63 9.83 11.98 16.16
N ARG A 64 8.92 12.02 17.16
CA ARG A 64 9.27 12.39 18.54
C ARG A 64 10.35 11.47 19.11
N ASP A 65 11.18 12.01 19.96
CA ASP A 65 12.23 11.28 20.66
C ASP A 65 13.21 10.54 19.73
N GLY A 66 13.28 10.94 18.47
CA GLY A 66 14.18 10.38 17.47
C GLY A 66 13.76 9.00 16.94
N ILE A 67 12.53 8.54 17.23
CA ILE A 67 12.04 7.27 16.65
C ILE A 67 11.89 7.39 15.13
N THR A 68 12.39 6.42 14.40
CA THR A 68 12.21 6.39 12.95
C THR A 68 10.86 5.74 12.58
N LEU A 69 10.28 6.14 11.45
CA LEU A 69 9.06 5.52 10.96
C LEU A 69 9.31 4.03 10.61
N THR A 70 10.50 3.69 10.14
CA THR A 70 10.93 2.31 9.91
C THR A 70 10.89 1.48 11.20
N ASP A 71 11.41 2.00 12.30
CA ASP A 71 11.39 1.31 13.59
C ASP A 71 9.98 1.25 14.18
N ASN A 72 9.20 2.32 14.04
CA ASN A 72 7.80 2.37 14.49
C ASN A 72 6.94 1.32 13.78
N TRP A 73 7.22 1.07 12.50
CA TRP A 73 6.51 0.09 11.67
C TRP A 73 7.19 -1.28 11.57
N LYS A 74 8.24 -1.54 12.34
CA LYS A 74 8.97 -2.82 12.30
C LYS A 74 8.07 -4.04 12.50
N ASP A 75 7.00 -3.89 13.29
CA ASP A 75 6.02 -4.94 13.58
C ASP A 75 4.76 -4.87 12.69
N GLY A 76 4.73 -3.96 11.74
CA GLY A 76 3.67 -3.72 10.77
C GLY A 76 3.25 -2.25 10.72
N VAL A 77 2.64 -1.86 9.61
CA VAL A 77 2.14 -0.49 9.42
C VAL A 77 1.08 -0.17 10.46
N ARG A 78 1.18 1.01 11.06
CA ARG A 78 0.22 1.56 12.02
C ARG A 78 -0.11 2.97 11.62
N THR A 79 -1.39 3.24 11.43
CA THR A 79 -1.90 4.58 11.12
C THR A 79 -3.25 4.77 11.78
N PHE A 80 -3.70 6.00 11.84
CA PHE A 80 -5.11 6.32 12.03
C PHE A 80 -5.67 6.82 10.70
N GLN A 81 -6.73 6.18 10.24
CA GLN A 81 -7.42 6.44 8.96
C GLN A 81 -6.54 6.31 7.71
N GLY A 82 -5.41 5.61 7.78
CA GLY A 82 -4.47 5.50 6.66
C GLY A 82 -3.67 6.79 6.40
N LEU A 83 -3.69 7.77 7.31
CA LEU A 83 -3.17 9.12 7.07
C LEU A 83 -2.17 9.60 8.11
N THR A 84 -2.44 9.39 9.40
CA THR A 84 -1.61 9.92 10.49
C THR A 84 -1.01 8.81 11.32
N VAL A 85 0.13 9.07 11.94
CA VAL A 85 0.91 8.09 12.71
C VAL A 85 1.24 8.67 14.09
N ARG A 86 1.02 7.87 15.13
CA ARG A 86 1.36 8.26 16.49
C ARG A 86 2.87 8.43 16.65
N GLY A 87 3.28 9.51 17.32
CA GLY A 87 4.68 9.89 17.50
C GLY A 87 5.29 10.66 16.34
N PHE A 88 4.47 10.96 15.31
CA PHE A 88 4.87 11.73 14.15
C PHE A 88 3.90 12.90 13.93
N PRO A 89 3.94 13.92 14.81
CA PRO A 89 3.02 15.04 14.74
C PRO A 89 3.14 15.76 13.39
N ASN A 90 1.99 16.22 12.88
CA ASN A 90 1.88 16.91 11.60
C ASN A 90 2.41 16.13 10.37
N CYS A 91 2.65 14.83 10.53
CA CYS A 91 3.03 13.96 9.42
C CYS A 91 1.79 13.30 8.83
N PHE A 92 1.48 13.63 7.60
CA PHE A 92 0.39 13.01 6.83
C PHE A 92 0.97 12.12 5.74
N ILE A 93 0.46 10.89 5.66
CA ILE A 93 0.90 9.90 4.69
C ILE A 93 -0.25 9.60 3.74
N GLU A 94 -0.09 9.96 2.49
CA GLU A 94 -1.03 9.59 1.43
C GLU A 94 -0.53 8.31 0.75
N SER A 95 -1.23 7.22 1.00
CA SER A 95 -0.88 5.90 0.47
C SER A 95 -2.10 4.99 0.42
N ILE A 96 -1.88 3.78 -0.11
CA ILE A 96 -2.89 2.72 -0.08
C ILE A 96 -2.83 1.87 1.20
N ALA A 97 -1.77 1.99 1.99
CA ALA A 97 -1.62 1.22 3.22
C ALA A 97 -2.62 1.70 4.28
N GLN A 98 -3.47 0.79 4.75
CA GLN A 98 -4.55 1.06 5.70
C GLN A 98 -5.57 2.11 5.23
N ALA A 99 -5.58 2.44 3.94
CA ALA A 99 -6.51 3.34 3.28
C ALA A 99 -7.35 2.60 2.24
N GLY A 100 -8.35 3.27 1.67
CA GLY A 100 -9.20 2.71 0.63
C GLY A 100 -8.38 2.24 -0.58
N PHE A 101 -8.91 1.30 -1.32
CA PHE A 101 -8.29 0.79 -2.54
C PHE A 101 -9.25 0.92 -3.73
N THR A 102 -8.75 1.50 -4.81
CA THR A 102 -9.47 1.63 -6.08
C THR A 102 -8.50 1.68 -7.25
N VAL A 103 -8.93 1.22 -8.42
CA VAL A 103 -8.18 1.39 -9.67
C VAL A 103 -8.11 2.86 -10.11
N ASN A 104 -9.02 3.70 -9.65
CA ASN A 104 -8.98 5.15 -9.80
C ASN A 104 -8.18 5.77 -8.65
N PHE A 105 -6.87 5.64 -8.70
CA PHE A 105 -5.98 6.15 -7.66
C PHE A 105 -6.10 7.68 -7.42
N PRO A 106 -6.27 8.54 -8.45
CA PRO A 106 -6.56 9.95 -8.24
C PRO A 106 -7.79 10.24 -7.36
N TYR A 107 -8.84 9.43 -7.46
CA TYR A 107 -9.99 9.55 -6.56
C TYR A 107 -9.61 9.31 -5.09
N LEU A 108 -8.80 8.29 -4.83
CA LEU A 108 -8.34 8.02 -3.46
C LEU A 108 -7.51 9.18 -2.92
N LEU A 109 -6.59 9.71 -3.72
CA LEU A 109 -5.76 10.86 -3.33
C LEU A 109 -6.63 12.11 -3.03
N ASP A 110 -7.66 12.39 -3.83
CA ASP A 110 -8.60 13.49 -3.55
C ASP A 110 -9.32 13.29 -2.21
N VAL A 111 -9.80 12.07 -1.93
CA VAL A 111 -10.45 11.74 -0.64
C VAL A 111 -9.50 11.97 0.54
N GLN A 112 -8.25 11.52 0.42
CA GLN A 112 -7.22 11.69 1.44
C GLN A 112 -6.82 13.16 1.60
N ALA A 113 -6.59 13.88 0.50
CA ALA A 113 -6.22 15.29 0.51
C ALA A 113 -7.30 16.16 1.17
N ARG A 114 -8.59 15.89 0.91
CA ARG A 114 -9.71 16.57 1.59
C ARG A 114 -9.68 16.33 3.10
N GLN A 115 -9.37 15.11 3.54
CA GLN A 115 -9.24 14.79 4.96
C GLN A 115 -8.09 15.57 5.60
N VAL A 116 -6.92 15.58 4.97
CA VAL A 116 -5.75 16.32 5.43
C VAL A 116 -6.04 17.82 5.50
N ALA A 117 -6.60 18.39 4.42
CA ALA A 117 -6.94 19.81 4.37
C ALA A 117 -7.93 20.21 5.48
N TRP A 118 -8.95 19.39 5.74
CA TRP A 118 -9.90 19.61 6.83
C TRP A 118 -9.21 19.58 8.21
N ILE A 119 -8.37 18.58 8.46
CA ILE A 119 -7.62 18.47 9.73
C ILE A 119 -6.75 19.71 9.93
N VAL A 120 -5.98 20.11 8.93
CA VAL A 120 -5.08 21.28 9.02
C VAL A 120 -5.88 22.56 9.25
N ALA A 121 -6.94 22.81 8.51
CA ALA A 121 -7.79 24.00 8.67
C ALA A 121 -8.35 24.10 10.09
N HIS A 122 -8.93 23.01 10.60
CA HIS A 122 -9.54 23.00 11.92
C HIS A 122 -8.52 23.02 13.06
N ALA A 123 -7.31 22.48 12.85
CA ALA A 123 -6.22 22.64 13.80
C ALA A 123 -5.80 24.12 13.92
N LEU A 124 -5.63 24.81 12.80
CA LEU A 124 -5.32 26.24 12.77
C LEU A 124 -6.40 27.10 13.43
N GLU A 125 -7.69 26.84 13.14
CA GLU A 125 -8.82 27.52 13.77
C GLU A 125 -8.84 27.38 15.29
N ARG A 126 -8.35 26.26 15.81
CA ARG A 126 -8.25 25.97 17.25
C ARG A 126 -6.93 26.41 17.89
N GLY A 127 -6.02 26.97 17.10
CA GLY A 127 -4.70 27.38 17.56
C GLY A 127 -3.78 26.21 17.93
N LEU A 128 -4.07 24.99 17.40
CA LEU A 128 -3.23 23.83 17.61
C LEU A 128 -1.98 23.91 16.75
N THR A 129 -0.85 23.63 17.34
CA THR A 129 0.46 23.61 16.65
C THR A 129 0.88 22.21 16.21
N GLU A 130 0.29 21.21 16.81
CA GLU A 130 0.58 19.80 16.53
C GLU A 130 -0.70 19.00 16.46
N VAL A 131 -0.71 17.99 15.59
CA VAL A 131 -1.81 17.03 15.45
C VAL A 131 -1.21 15.65 15.28
N GLU A 132 -1.59 14.71 16.13
CA GLU A 132 -1.24 13.29 16.01
C GLU A 132 -2.37 12.39 16.53
N PRO A 133 -2.45 11.12 16.12
CA PRO A 133 -3.49 10.22 16.63
C PRO A 133 -3.23 9.80 18.08
N THR A 134 -4.31 9.55 18.82
CA THR A 134 -4.24 8.85 20.10
C THR A 134 -3.83 7.40 19.90
N ALA A 135 -3.20 6.78 20.91
CA ALA A 135 -2.86 5.36 20.86
C ALA A 135 -4.10 4.47 20.63
N ALA A 136 -5.22 4.84 21.24
CA ALA A 136 -6.47 4.09 21.13
C ALA A 136 -7.08 4.17 19.74
N ALA A 137 -7.07 5.36 19.11
CA ALA A 137 -7.61 5.55 17.77
C ALA A 137 -6.77 4.84 16.71
N GLU A 138 -5.44 4.94 16.82
CA GLU A 138 -4.53 4.19 15.93
C GLU A 138 -4.73 2.68 16.07
N ALA A 139 -4.78 2.16 17.30
CA ALA A 139 -4.99 0.74 17.54
C ALA A 139 -6.33 0.25 16.98
N ALA A 140 -7.41 0.96 17.24
CA ALA A 140 -8.74 0.61 16.75
C ALA A 140 -8.81 0.59 15.20
N TRP A 141 -8.12 1.52 14.54
CA TRP A 141 -8.04 1.52 13.09
C TRP A 141 -7.25 0.34 12.55
N VAL A 142 -6.11 0.02 13.16
CA VAL A 142 -5.32 -1.16 12.82
C VAL A 142 -6.14 -2.44 12.95
N ASP A 143 -6.86 -2.60 14.07
CA ASP A 143 -7.72 -3.77 14.31
C ASP A 143 -8.81 -3.89 13.25
N GLU A 144 -9.44 -2.79 12.85
CA GLU A 144 -10.45 -2.78 11.79
C GLU A 144 -9.88 -3.20 10.44
N VAL A 145 -8.69 -2.69 10.05
CA VAL A 145 -8.01 -3.09 8.81
C VAL A 145 -7.66 -4.58 8.83
N VAL A 146 -7.12 -5.07 9.95
CA VAL A 146 -6.78 -6.50 10.11
C VAL A 146 -8.04 -7.36 10.00
N ARG A 147 -9.11 -7.02 10.70
CA ARG A 147 -10.40 -7.71 10.66
C ARG A 147 -10.95 -7.82 9.24
N ARG A 148 -10.91 -6.70 8.49
CA ARG A 148 -11.38 -6.67 7.08
C ARG A 148 -10.50 -7.51 6.16
N SER A 149 -9.22 -7.66 6.47
CA SER A 149 -8.28 -8.44 5.66
C SER A 149 -8.43 -9.95 5.81
N GLU A 150 -9.12 -10.46 6.82
CA GLU A 150 -9.21 -11.89 7.12
C GLU A 150 -9.76 -12.72 5.97
N GLY A 151 -10.79 -12.24 5.29
CA GLY A 151 -11.40 -12.94 4.14
C GLY A 151 -10.50 -13.01 2.89
N THR A 152 -9.52 -12.11 2.76
CA THR A 152 -8.61 -12.04 1.60
C THR A 152 -7.31 -12.76 1.84
N ALA A 153 -6.91 -12.98 3.09
CA ALA A 153 -5.68 -13.69 3.46
C ALA A 153 -5.64 -15.13 2.91
N ALA A 154 -6.78 -15.80 2.82
CA ALA A 154 -6.88 -17.14 2.25
C ALA A 154 -6.63 -17.14 0.73
N ARG A 155 -7.09 -16.10 0.01
CA ARG A 155 -6.86 -15.94 -1.43
C ARG A 155 -5.41 -15.58 -1.72
N ALA A 156 -4.80 -14.70 -0.91
CA ALA A 156 -3.41 -14.28 -1.08
C ALA A 156 -2.39 -15.42 -0.94
N ARG A 157 -2.70 -16.46 -0.15
CA ARG A 157 -1.82 -17.64 0.01
C ARG A 157 -1.67 -18.47 -1.26
N ASN A 158 -2.65 -18.42 -2.16
CA ASN A 158 -2.67 -19.19 -3.41
C ASN A 158 -2.21 -18.36 -4.60
N CYS A 159 -1.83 -17.10 -4.40
CA CYS A 159 -1.30 -16.24 -5.44
C CYS A 159 0.20 -16.51 -5.67
N THR A 160 0.64 -16.39 -6.91
CA THR A 160 2.07 -16.37 -7.25
C THR A 160 2.81 -15.34 -6.39
N PRO A 161 4.00 -15.67 -5.87
CA PRO A 161 4.83 -14.71 -5.16
C PRO A 161 5.01 -13.42 -5.95
N GLY A 162 4.86 -12.29 -5.27
CA GLY A 162 4.97 -10.96 -5.85
C GLY A 162 4.89 -9.88 -4.78
N TYR A 163 5.11 -8.64 -5.15
CA TYR A 163 5.18 -7.53 -4.19
C TYR A 163 3.88 -7.28 -3.40
N TYR A 164 2.71 -7.69 -3.90
CA TYR A 164 1.44 -7.58 -3.16
C TYR A 164 1.30 -8.58 -2.00
N ASN A 165 2.03 -9.69 -2.05
CA ASN A 165 2.01 -10.72 -1.01
C ASN A 165 3.39 -10.94 -0.38
N ARG A 166 4.29 -9.94 -0.47
CA ARG A 166 5.69 -9.99 0.01
C ARG A 166 6.41 -11.23 -0.47
N GLU A 167 6.39 -11.48 -1.76
CA GLU A 167 7.02 -12.63 -2.39
C GLU A 167 6.54 -13.97 -1.79
N GLY A 168 5.25 -14.06 -1.46
CA GLY A 168 4.65 -15.25 -0.85
C GLY A 168 4.84 -15.38 0.66
N GLN A 169 5.53 -14.44 1.32
CA GLN A 169 5.80 -14.44 2.76
C GLN A 169 4.74 -13.68 3.57
N ALA A 170 3.47 -13.90 3.27
CA ALA A 170 2.36 -13.26 3.97
C ALA A 170 2.34 -13.66 5.46
N ASN A 171 2.39 -12.68 6.35
CA ASN A 171 2.36 -12.84 7.80
C ASN A 171 1.45 -11.79 8.47
N ALA A 172 1.44 -11.70 9.80
CA ALA A 172 0.66 -10.71 10.54
C ALA A 172 0.99 -9.26 10.12
N LYS A 173 2.27 -8.94 9.90
CA LYS A 173 2.71 -7.60 9.43
C LYS A 173 2.13 -7.26 8.06
N THR A 174 2.03 -8.23 7.17
CA THR A 174 1.43 -8.06 5.83
C THR A 174 -0.04 -7.69 5.94
N ARG A 175 -0.80 -8.35 6.84
CA ARG A 175 -2.20 -8.04 7.08
C ARG A 175 -2.39 -6.65 7.67
N GLN A 176 -1.53 -6.24 8.58
CA GLN A 176 -1.56 -4.91 9.18
C GLN A 176 -1.28 -3.80 8.16
N GLY A 177 -0.40 -4.05 7.17
CA GLY A 177 -0.14 -3.15 6.05
C GLY A 177 -1.13 -3.28 4.88
N SER A 178 -2.21 -4.04 5.04
CA SER A 178 -3.23 -4.22 4.01
C SER A 178 -3.98 -2.94 3.71
N PHE A 179 -4.70 -2.93 2.58
CA PHE A 179 -5.71 -1.93 2.29
C PHE A 179 -6.85 -2.01 3.30
N PHE A 180 -7.59 -0.92 3.44
CA PHE A 180 -8.91 -0.96 4.02
C PHE A 180 -9.84 -1.69 3.05
N PHE A 181 -10.09 -2.97 3.30
CA PHE A 181 -10.97 -3.79 2.48
C PHE A 181 -12.43 -3.40 2.68
N GLY A 182 -12.95 -2.67 1.73
CA GLY A 182 -14.29 -2.17 1.61
C GLY A 182 -14.48 -1.57 0.21
N THR A 183 -15.60 -0.95 -0.05
CA THR A 183 -15.75 -0.16 -1.27
C THR A 183 -14.98 1.15 -1.15
N PRO A 184 -14.51 1.75 -2.26
CA PRO A 184 -13.88 3.07 -2.23
C PRO A 184 -14.79 4.14 -1.60
N THR A 185 -16.08 4.03 -1.81
CA THR A 185 -17.10 4.93 -1.24
C THR A 185 -17.24 4.75 0.26
N GLU A 186 -17.20 3.51 0.77
CA GLU A 186 -17.26 3.24 2.21
C GLU A 186 -16.12 3.92 2.97
N TYR A 187 -14.89 3.84 2.45
CA TYR A 187 -13.76 4.54 3.06
C TYR A 187 -13.97 6.07 3.06
N ALA A 188 -14.43 6.63 1.95
CA ALA A 188 -14.73 8.05 1.84
C ALA A 188 -15.83 8.49 2.82
N GLU A 189 -16.90 7.68 2.96
CA GLU A 189 -18.01 7.92 3.89
C GLU A 189 -17.56 7.89 5.36
N ILE A 190 -16.64 7.01 5.73
CA ILE A 190 -16.05 6.98 7.07
C ILE A 190 -15.33 8.29 7.38
N LEU A 191 -14.49 8.78 6.45
CA LEU A 191 -13.79 10.05 6.62
C LEU A 191 -14.75 11.24 6.66
N GLU A 192 -15.77 11.26 5.79
CA GLU A 192 -16.80 12.32 5.79
C GLU A 192 -17.59 12.34 7.09
N SER A 193 -18.05 11.18 7.56
CA SER A 193 -18.75 11.06 8.83
C SER A 193 -17.89 11.52 10.01
N TRP A 194 -16.59 11.25 9.96
CA TRP A 194 -15.66 11.72 10.98
C TRP A 194 -15.53 13.26 10.95
N ARG A 195 -15.37 13.86 9.76
CA ARG A 195 -15.33 15.33 9.61
C ARG A 195 -16.62 15.98 10.10
N SER A 196 -17.77 15.39 9.75
CA SER A 196 -19.09 15.94 10.10
C SER A 196 -19.33 16.02 11.60
N ARG A 197 -18.67 15.20 12.43
CA ARG A 197 -18.73 15.34 13.89
C ARG A 197 -18.00 16.58 14.39
N GLY A 198 -16.94 17.00 13.72
CA GLY A 198 -16.17 18.20 14.06
C GLY A 198 -15.43 18.18 15.40
N ASP A 199 -15.33 17.02 16.04
CA ASP A 199 -14.79 16.86 17.40
C ASP A 199 -13.31 16.47 17.47
N PHE A 200 -12.64 16.27 16.33
CA PHE A 200 -11.28 15.74 16.24
C PHE A 200 -11.12 14.36 16.89
N GLY A 201 -12.20 13.58 16.99
CA GLY A 201 -12.21 12.29 17.68
C GLY A 201 -11.06 11.38 17.28
N GLY A 202 -10.21 11.04 18.24
CA GLY A 202 -9.03 10.20 18.02
C GLY A 202 -7.74 10.95 17.67
N LEU A 203 -7.77 12.27 17.49
CA LEU A 203 -6.58 13.11 17.37
C LEU A 203 -6.29 13.85 18.68
N LEU A 204 -5.00 14.08 18.93
CA LEU A 204 -4.47 14.99 19.93
C LEU A 204 -4.01 16.26 19.23
N GLY A 205 -4.13 17.38 19.90
CA GLY A 205 -3.65 18.68 19.47
C GLY A 205 -2.98 19.41 20.63
#